data_1e7cf141102650b44b09d55d989f13c4
#
_entry.id   1e7cf141102650b44b09d55d989f13c4
#
_cell.length_a   1.000
_cell.length_b   1.000
_cell.length_c   1.000
_cell.angle_alpha   90.00
_cell.angle_beta   90.00
_cell.angle_gamma   90.00
#
_symmetry.space_group_name_H-M   'P 1'
#
loop_
_entity.id
_entity.type
_entity.pdbx_description
1 polymer ?
#
loop_
_entity_poly.entity_id
_entity_poly.type
_entity_poly.pdbx_seq_one_letter_code
_entity_poly.pdbx_strand_id
1 'polypeptide(L)'
;MYFNTRIERLILNNFRNHKYLNLNINKNMVLIYGENGSGKTSVLESISLINSSNGFRASNLSEIVNNDLKGPLEMFGVNILLKESNNLTKVGIGLKKKIDKYQKIMSIDEKKNTKDIIKNIPNIYSIIPKMTFIFQGTSEERRNFLDQMIFVIECDHRKNILNYEKYKTERIRILKKWKVQNGEWLDAVEKKMVSYGLMVCDNRRNFLKQLNDNLEIVDKKFPSFKIYLKGELDQLLLKKPAVYVEEIFASTLKKNREKDFLTGRTNYGANKTDINVVEKKSLKEAKTFSTGQQKTILFLMILSFIKYLEKAPYKKTIFLLDDIFSYLDNNFINLVLEKLNELKVQTWMTDVKGDWIFEDKSYKAIIDKINIDDKRFKVN
;
A
#
# COMPACT_ATOMS: atom_id res chain seq x y z
N MET A 1 6.30 -22.77 12.96
CA MET A 1 7.50 -22.24 12.26
C MET A 1 7.03 -21.18 11.29
N TYR A 2 7.35 -19.91 11.55
CA TYR A 2 6.99 -18.82 10.63
C TYR A 2 8.01 -18.82 9.50
N PHE A 3 7.57 -19.05 8.27
CA PHE A 3 8.44 -18.99 7.10
C PHE A 3 8.62 -17.52 6.71
N ASN A 4 9.75 -16.94 7.06
CA ASN A 4 10.10 -15.59 6.66
C ASN A 4 10.54 -15.60 5.20
N THR A 5 9.69 -15.03 4.35
CA THR A 5 10.10 -14.72 2.97
C THR A 5 10.94 -13.45 2.98
N ARG A 6 12.14 -13.51 2.42
CA ARG A 6 13.04 -12.37 2.28
C ARG A 6 13.63 -12.27 0.88
N ILE A 7 13.97 -11.08 0.48
CA ILE A 7 14.79 -10.83 -0.71
C ILE A 7 16.24 -11.10 -0.32
N GLU A 8 16.89 -12.04 -0.99
CA GLU A 8 18.33 -12.29 -0.85
C GLU A 8 19.16 -11.55 -1.89
N ARG A 9 18.58 -11.30 -3.07
CA ARG A 9 19.25 -10.55 -4.13
C ARG A 9 18.27 -9.69 -4.89
N LEU A 10 18.68 -8.48 -5.19
CA LEU A 10 17.97 -7.54 -6.05
C LEU A 10 18.90 -7.04 -7.15
N ILE A 11 18.49 -7.21 -8.40
CA ILE A 11 19.22 -6.70 -9.56
C ILE A 11 18.30 -5.76 -10.33
N LEU A 12 18.78 -4.57 -10.60
CA LEU A 12 18.10 -3.57 -11.42
C LEU A 12 18.91 -3.34 -12.72
N ASN A 13 18.20 -3.31 -13.84
CA ASN A 13 18.75 -2.94 -15.14
C ASN A 13 17.89 -1.82 -15.71
N ASN A 14 18.50 -0.70 -16.06
CA ASN A 14 17.85 0.46 -16.69
C ASN A 14 16.60 0.97 -15.93
N PHE A 15 16.67 0.93 -14.62
CA PHE A 15 15.56 1.28 -13.75
C PHE A 15 15.78 2.66 -13.13
N ARG A 16 14.96 3.65 -13.51
CA ARG A 16 15.10 5.05 -13.05
C ARG A 16 16.52 5.57 -13.33
N ASN A 17 17.22 5.98 -12.27
CA ASN A 17 18.61 6.47 -12.33
C ASN A 17 19.66 5.35 -12.23
N HIS A 18 19.24 4.09 -12.14
CA HIS A 18 20.17 2.96 -12.11
C HIS A 18 20.30 2.32 -13.49
N LYS A 19 21.46 2.47 -14.14
CA LYS A 19 21.81 1.69 -15.32
C LYS A 19 21.93 0.22 -14.95
N TYR A 20 22.67 -0.05 -13.89
CA TYR A 20 22.79 -1.39 -13.28
C TYR A 20 23.00 -1.23 -11.78
N LEU A 21 22.35 -2.10 -11.00
CA LEU A 21 22.54 -2.22 -9.56
C LEU A 21 22.38 -3.67 -9.18
N ASN A 22 23.27 -4.18 -8.33
CA ASN A 22 23.22 -5.55 -7.83
C ASN A 22 23.48 -5.57 -6.32
N LEU A 23 22.44 -5.91 -5.55
CA LEU A 23 22.48 -5.94 -4.10
C LEU A 23 22.29 -7.39 -3.60
N ASN A 24 23.21 -7.85 -2.76
CA ASN A 24 23.07 -9.08 -2.00
C ASN A 24 22.73 -8.73 -0.55
N ILE A 25 21.69 -9.36 -0.01
CA ILE A 25 21.10 -9.04 1.28
C ILE A 25 21.18 -10.23 2.21
N ASN A 26 21.76 -10.03 3.38
CA ASN A 26 21.97 -11.10 4.36
C ASN A 26 21.03 -10.99 5.57
N LYS A 27 20.49 -9.80 5.83
CA LYS A 27 19.68 -9.53 7.04
C LYS A 27 18.22 -9.20 6.71
N ASN A 28 17.36 -9.24 7.73
CA ASN A 28 15.96 -8.89 7.57
C ASN A 28 15.74 -7.38 7.56
N MET A 29 16.61 -6.61 8.20
CA MET A 29 16.54 -5.16 8.15
C MET A 29 17.61 -4.63 7.22
N VAL A 30 17.22 -3.81 6.25
CA VAL A 30 18.08 -3.25 5.20
C VAL A 30 17.93 -1.74 5.21
N LEU A 31 19.03 -1.03 5.39
CA LEU A 31 19.08 0.42 5.26
C LEU A 31 19.87 0.80 4.01
N ILE A 32 19.23 1.48 3.08
CA ILE A 32 19.86 2.12 1.93
C ILE A 32 20.04 3.60 2.25
N TYR A 33 21.27 4.05 2.25
CA TYR A 33 21.59 5.45 2.52
C TYR A 33 22.49 6.03 1.41
N GLY A 34 22.57 7.36 1.34
CA GLY A 34 23.33 8.09 0.34
C GLY A 34 22.75 9.47 0.08
N GLU A 35 23.35 10.21 -0.83
CA GLU A 35 22.94 11.57 -1.15
C GLU A 35 21.51 11.67 -1.71
N ASN A 36 20.95 12.88 -1.67
CA ASN A 36 19.65 13.12 -2.29
C ASN A 36 19.78 12.95 -3.82
N GLY A 37 18.80 12.23 -4.41
CA GLY A 37 18.86 11.92 -5.84
C GLY A 37 19.66 10.66 -6.21
N SER A 38 20.36 10.01 -5.26
CA SER A 38 21.19 8.82 -5.52
C SER A 38 20.39 7.57 -5.95
N GLY A 39 19.06 7.58 -5.81
CA GLY A 39 18.19 6.49 -6.25
C GLY A 39 17.69 5.56 -5.15
N LYS A 40 17.85 5.92 -3.88
CA LYS A 40 17.33 5.15 -2.74
C LYS A 40 15.86 4.75 -2.89
N THR A 41 15.00 5.74 -3.10
CA THR A 41 13.57 5.54 -3.34
C THR A 41 13.29 4.68 -4.57
N SER A 42 14.14 4.76 -5.60
CA SER A 42 14.01 3.94 -6.82
C SER A 42 14.22 2.46 -6.53
N VAL A 43 15.12 2.12 -5.60
CA VAL A 43 15.31 0.74 -5.15
C VAL A 43 14.04 0.21 -4.47
N LEU A 44 13.46 0.96 -3.53
CA LEU A 44 12.21 0.56 -2.88
C LEU A 44 11.06 0.47 -3.89
N GLU A 45 10.98 1.42 -4.83
CA GLU A 45 9.96 1.41 -5.88
C GLU A 45 10.04 0.13 -6.72
N SER A 46 11.24 -0.33 -7.06
CA SER A 46 11.44 -1.56 -7.83
C SER A 46 10.86 -2.80 -7.11
N ILE A 47 11.04 -2.89 -5.81
CA ILE A 47 10.46 -3.97 -4.99
C ILE A 47 8.94 -3.87 -4.96
N SER A 48 8.39 -2.65 -4.86
CA SER A 48 6.95 -2.44 -4.84
C SER A 48 6.22 -2.91 -6.11
N LEU A 49 6.94 -3.00 -7.23
CA LEU A 49 6.41 -3.54 -8.48
C LEU A 49 5.96 -5.01 -8.38
N ILE A 50 6.37 -5.75 -7.37
CA ILE A 50 5.90 -7.12 -7.14
C ILE A 50 4.35 -7.14 -7.08
N ASN A 51 3.74 -6.26 -6.30
CA ASN A 51 2.28 -6.20 -6.10
C ASN A 51 1.58 -5.04 -6.80
N SER A 52 2.32 -4.04 -7.28
CA SER A 52 1.79 -2.86 -7.94
C SER A 52 1.97 -2.93 -9.46
N SER A 53 1.04 -2.37 -10.22
CA SER A 53 1.21 -2.19 -11.67
C SER A 53 2.24 -1.11 -12.00
N ASN A 54 2.33 -0.05 -11.20
CA ASN A 54 3.06 1.19 -11.52
C ASN A 54 4.02 1.62 -10.40
N GLY A 55 4.31 0.74 -9.43
CA GLY A 55 5.07 1.09 -8.23
C GLY A 55 4.27 1.95 -7.23
N PHE A 56 4.86 2.26 -6.09
CA PHE A 56 4.18 3.06 -5.06
C PHE A 56 4.09 4.55 -5.40
N ARG A 57 4.93 5.04 -6.34
CA ARG A 57 4.85 6.41 -6.87
C ARG A 57 3.72 6.60 -7.88
N ALA A 58 3.05 5.50 -8.30
CA ALA A 58 2.01 5.50 -9.33
C ALA A 58 2.42 6.20 -10.64
N SER A 59 3.70 6.11 -11.00
CA SER A 59 4.27 6.72 -12.20
C SER A 59 3.81 6.00 -13.47
N ASN A 60 3.85 6.69 -14.60
CA ASN A 60 3.72 6.01 -15.87
C ASN A 60 4.88 5.02 -16.05
N LEU A 61 4.61 3.84 -16.61
CA LEU A 61 5.63 2.82 -16.80
C LEU A 61 6.81 3.29 -17.67
N SER A 62 6.57 4.22 -18.61
CA SER A 62 7.61 4.86 -19.42
C SER A 62 8.59 5.71 -18.59
N GLU A 63 8.13 6.31 -17.51
CA GLU A 63 8.96 7.14 -16.62
C GLU A 63 9.87 6.29 -15.72
N ILE A 64 9.65 4.99 -15.65
CA ILE A 64 10.46 4.06 -14.84
C ILE A 64 11.74 3.65 -15.59
N VAL A 65 11.75 3.72 -16.91
CA VAL A 65 12.95 3.43 -17.72
C VAL A 65 14.01 4.50 -17.49
N ASN A 66 15.27 4.10 -17.48
CA ASN A 66 16.37 5.05 -17.37
C ASN A 66 16.46 5.94 -18.61
N ASN A 67 16.35 7.26 -18.43
CA ASN A 67 16.32 8.24 -19.51
C ASN A 67 17.69 8.52 -20.14
N ASP A 68 18.80 8.10 -19.50
CA ASP A 68 20.16 8.32 -20.02
C ASP A 68 20.50 7.35 -21.16
N LEU A 69 19.64 6.38 -21.45
CA LEU A 69 19.81 5.44 -22.54
C LEU A 69 19.33 6.05 -23.86
N LYS A 70 20.26 6.55 -24.64
CA LYS A 70 20.04 6.87 -26.05
C LYS A 70 20.05 5.58 -26.86
N GLY A 71 18.88 4.97 -27.11
CA GLY A 71 18.81 3.76 -27.93
C GLY A 71 17.39 3.15 -28.01
N PRO A 72 17.17 2.19 -28.91
CA PRO A 72 15.84 1.63 -29.19
C PRO A 72 15.27 0.72 -28.07
N LEU A 73 16.03 0.45 -27.00
CA LEU A 73 15.64 -0.44 -25.91
C LEU A 73 15.10 0.35 -24.72
N GLU A 74 13.89 0.89 -24.87
CA GLU A 74 13.11 1.48 -23.78
C GLU A 74 12.56 0.40 -22.84
N MET A 75 13.44 -0.38 -22.20
CA MET A 75 13.03 -1.46 -21.30
C MET A 75 13.83 -1.41 -20.00
N PHE A 76 13.17 -1.72 -18.90
CA PHE A 76 13.86 -2.00 -17.64
C PHE A 76 13.69 -3.46 -17.26
N GLY A 77 14.60 -3.93 -16.39
CA GLY A 77 14.52 -5.25 -15.75
C GLY A 77 14.72 -5.14 -14.25
N VAL A 78 13.87 -5.82 -13.49
CA VAL A 78 14.02 -6.02 -12.06
C VAL A 78 14.03 -7.53 -11.81
N ASN A 79 15.14 -8.05 -11.25
CA ASN A 79 15.26 -9.45 -10.89
C ASN A 79 15.40 -9.55 -9.37
N ILE A 80 14.53 -10.32 -8.75
CA ILE A 80 14.47 -10.50 -7.30
C ILE A 80 14.60 -11.99 -7.00
N LEU A 81 15.56 -12.33 -6.15
CA LEU A 81 15.67 -13.66 -5.59
C LEU A 81 15.04 -13.66 -4.21
N LEU A 82 13.91 -14.32 -4.10
CA LEU A 82 13.20 -14.53 -2.83
C LEU A 82 13.66 -15.83 -2.20
N LYS A 83 13.90 -15.82 -0.91
CA LYS A 83 14.15 -17.03 -0.11
C LYS A 83 13.03 -17.21 0.92
N GLU A 84 12.55 -18.43 0.98
CA GLU A 84 11.61 -18.89 1.99
C GLU A 84 12.08 -20.24 2.54
N SER A 85 12.57 -20.25 3.76
CA SER A 85 13.26 -21.42 4.33
C SER A 85 14.41 -21.87 3.41
N ASN A 86 14.30 -23.04 2.79
CA ASN A 86 15.28 -23.57 1.84
C ASN A 86 14.88 -23.37 0.37
N ASN A 87 13.72 -22.81 0.11
CA ASN A 87 13.22 -22.59 -1.25
C ASN A 87 13.67 -21.24 -1.77
N LEU A 88 14.17 -21.21 -2.98
CA LEU A 88 14.52 -20.00 -3.72
C LEU A 88 13.52 -19.82 -4.85
N THR A 89 12.99 -18.61 -4.99
CA THR A 89 12.06 -18.23 -6.06
C THR A 89 12.59 -17.01 -6.80
N LYS A 90 12.76 -17.11 -8.10
CA LYS A 90 13.20 -16.00 -8.96
C LYS A 90 11.99 -15.24 -9.48
N VAL A 91 11.93 -13.94 -9.21
CA VAL A 91 10.90 -13.04 -9.75
C VAL A 91 11.55 -12.07 -10.72
N GLY A 92 11.14 -12.13 -11.99
CA GLY A 92 11.54 -11.20 -13.03
C GLY A 92 10.40 -10.22 -13.33
N ILE A 93 10.68 -8.92 -13.35
CA ILE A 93 9.72 -7.87 -13.72
C ILE A 93 10.35 -7.01 -14.81
N GLY A 94 9.55 -6.72 -15.85
CA GLY A 94 10.01 -5.89 -16.96
C GLY A 94 8.85 -5.22 -17.69
N LEU A 95 9.18 -4.57 -18.79
CA LEU A 95 8.22 -3.94 -19.69
C LEU A 95 8.07 -4.73 -20.99
N LYS A 96 6.86 -4.72 -21.51
CA LYS A 96 6.55 -5.11 -22.90
C LYS A 96 5.88 -3.93 -23.60
N LYS A 97 6.44 -3.51 -24.73
CA LYS A 97 5.81 -2.51 -25.59
C LYS A 97 4.67 -3.21 -26.38
N LYS A 98 3.47 -2.70 -26.26
CA LYS A 98 2.33 -2.97 -27.18
C LYS A 98 2.11 -1.69 -27.98
N ILE A 99 1.63 -1.82 -29.23
CA ILE A 99 1.52 -0.76 -30.26
C ILE A 99 1.57 0.67 -29.70
N ASP A 100 0.76 1.04 -28.70
CA ASP A 100 0.71 2.39 -28.13
C ASP A 100 0.84 2.44 -26.60
N LYS A 101 1.13 1.33 -25.91
CA LYS A 101 1.17 1.29 -24.45
C LYS A 101 2.26 0.36 -23.94
N TYR A 102 2.87 0.76 -22.83
CA TYR A 102 3.73 -0.14 -22.07
C TYR A 102 2.90 -0.99 -21.10
N GLN A 103 3.24 -2.26 -21.02
CA GLN A 103 2.63 -3.19 -20.08
C GLN A 103 3.71 -3.84 -19.23
N LYS A 104 3.52 -3.83 -17.91
CA LYS A 104 4.34 -4.61 -17.00
C LYS A 104 4.15 -6.10 -17.27
N ILE A 105 5.25 -6.82 -17.40
CA ILE A 105 5.30 -8.26 -17.42
C ILE A 105 5.99 -8.77 -16.16
N MET A 106 5.58 -9.92 -15.68
CA MET A 106 6.22 -10.59 -14.54
C MET A 106 6.33 -12.08 -14.84
N SER A 107 7.48 -12.65 -14.50
CA SER A 107 7.75 -14.09 -14.54
C SER A 107 8.18 -14.57 -13.16
N ILE A 108 7.86 -15.81 -12.84
CA ILE A 108 8.27 -16.48 -11.62
C ILE A 108 8.86 -17.81 -12.01
N ASP A 109 10.14 -18.05 -11.64
CA ASP A 109 10.92 -19.21 -12.04
C ASP A 109 10.83 -19.49 -13.56
N GLU A 110 10.99 -18.39 -14.33
CA GLU A 110 10.93 -18.39 -15.81
C GLU A 110 9.54 -18.73 -16.40
N LYS A 111 8.57 -19.07 -15.57
CA LYS A 111 7.19 -19.35 -16.01
C LYS A 111 6.36 -18.08 -16.05
N LYS A 112 5.48 -17.97 -17.05
CA LYS A 112 4.50 -16.88 -17.09
C LYS A 112 3.55 -17.01 -15.90
N ASN A 113 3.20 -15.85 -15.37
CA ASN A 113 2.36 -15.64 -14.21
C ASN A 113 1.05 -16.47 -14.27
N THR A 114 0.90 -17.45 -13.40
CA THR A 114 -0.39 -18.12 -13.15
C THR A 114 -0.92 -17.66 -11.79
N LYS A 115 -2.24 -17.65 -11.63
CA LYS A 115 -2.89 -17.19 -10.38
C LYS A 115 -2.41 -17.92 -9.13
N ASP A 116 -2.03 -19.19 -9.26
CA ASP A 116 -1.58 -20.01 -8.14
C ASP A 116 -0.13 -19.69 -7.71
N ILE A 117 0.69 -19.27 -8.65
CA ILE A 117 2.09 -18.88 -8.39
C ILE A 117 2.14 -17.53 -7.67
N ILE A 118 1.21 -16.61 -7.97
CA ILE A 118 1.12 -15.28 -7.31
C ILE A 118 0.83 -15.39 -5.82
N LYS A 119 0.13 -16.42 -5.37
CA LYS A 119 -0.18 -16.63 -3.94
C LYS A 119 1.06 -16.85 -3.08
N ASN A 120 2.17 -17.28 -3.69
CA ASN A 120 3.43 -17.54 -2.98
C ASN A 120 4.34 -16.31 -2.87
N ILE A 121 3.98 -15.20 -3.51
CA ILE A 121 4.74 -13.95 -3.47
C ILE A 121 4.39 -13.16 -2.21
N PRO A 122 5.38 -12.51 -1.55
CA PRO A 122 5.10 -11.68 -0.39
C PRO A 122 4.26 -10.46 -0.75
N ASN A 123 3.41 -10.03 0.18
CA ASN A 123 2.76 -8.74 0.11
C ASN A 123 3.78 -7.63 0.40
N ILE A 124 3.76 -6.58 -0.39
CA ILE A 124 4.60 -5.41 -0.17
C ILE A 124 3.75 -4.31 0.47
N TYR A 125 4.15 -3.86 1.65
CA TYR A 125 3.55 -2.71 2.30
C TYR A 125 4.53 -1.55 2.30
N SER A 126 4.15 -0.46 1.65
CA SER A 126 5.03 0.71 1.48
C SER A 126 4.51 1.89 2.28
N ILE A 127 5.40 2.53 3.03
CA ILE A 127 5.16 3.80 3.72
C ILE A 127 6.08 4.83 3.07
N ILE A 128 5.47 5.87 2.51
CA ILE A 128 6.16 6.92 1.76
C ILE A 128 5.95 8.28 2.42
N PRO A 129 6.82 9.27 2.20
CA PRO A 129 6.74 10.59 2.85
C PRO A 129 5.40 11.28 2.69
N LYS A 130 4.74 11.12 1.55
CA LYS A 130 3.41 11.69 1.30
C LYS A 130 2.36 11.24 2.33
N MET A 131 2.50 10.06 2.89
CA MET A 131 1.56 9.52 3.89
C MET A 131 1.64 10.27 5.23
N THR A 132 2.75 10.95 5.52
CA THR A 132 2.87 11.77 6.75
C THR A 132 1.90 12.95 6.79
N PHE A 133 1.33 13.32 5.65
CA PHE A 133 0.33 14.38 5.50
C PHE A 133 -1.09 13.85 5.27
N ILE A 134 -1.35 12.57 5.56
CA ILE A 134 -2.61 11.88 5.24
C ILE A 134 -3.85 12.58 5.83
N PHE A 135 -3.73 13.18 7.02
CA PHE A 135 -4.84 13.86 7.68
C PHE A 135 -5.19 15.22 7.04
N GLN A 136 -4.26 15.81 6.28
CA GLN A 136 -4.48 17.03 5.48
C GLN A 136 -4.89 16.72 4.04
N GLY A 137 -4.69 15.49 3.61
CA GLY A 137 -5.02 15.01 2.27
C GLY A 137 -6.52 14.83 2.03
N THR A 138 -6.86 14.26 0.90
CA THR A 138 -8.23 13.94 0.49
C THR A 138 -8.76 12.68 1.19
N SER A 139 -10.09 12.52 1.22
CA SER A 139 -10.70 11.27 1.70
C SER A 139 -10.31 10.06 0.86
N GLU A 140 -10.00 10.25 -0.42
CA GLU A 140 -9.49 9.18 -1.29
C GLU A 140 -8.10 8.71 -0.85
N GLU A 141 -7.19 9.63 -0.53
CA GLU A 141 -5.86 9.28 -0.01
C GLU A 141 -5.96 8.52 1.31
N ARG A 142 -6.85 8.93 2.21
CA ARG A 142 -7.08 8.20 3.46
C ARG A 142 -7.67 6.81 3.23
N ARG A 143 -8.63 6.66 2.31
CA ARG A 143 -9.13 5.32 1.92
C ARG A 143 -8.02 4.45 1.35
N ASN A 144 -7.24 4.98 0.42
CA ASN A 144 -6.14 4.25 -0.19
C ASN A 144 -5.11 3.78 0.84
N PHE A 145 -4.81 4.60 1.84
CA PHE A 145 -3.93 4.24 2.94
C PHE A 145 -4.50 3.06 3.76
N LEU A 146 -5.77 3.12 4.15
CA LEU A 146 -6.43 2.02 4.87
C LEU A 146 -6.50 0.75 4.01
N ASP A 147 -6.91 0.89 2.75
CA ASP A 147 -7.07 -0.23 1.84
C ASP A 147 -5.74 -0.94 1.57
N GLN A 148 -4.61 -0.22 1.54
CA GLN A 148 -3.27 -0.85 1.43
C GLN A 148 -2.96 -1.77 2.62
N MET A 149 -3.32 -1.39 3.84
CA MET A 149 -3.18 -2.26 5.01
C MET A 149 -4.06 -3.50 4.87
N ILE A 150 -5.31 -3.33 4.43
CA ILE A 150 -6.25 -4.43 4.25
C ILE A 150 -5.78 -5.39 3.15
N PHE A 151 -5.14 -4.91 2.06
CA PHE A 151 -4.59 -5.76 1.00
C PHE A 151 -3.57 -6.76 1.50
N VAL A 152 -2.82 -6.42 2.55
CA VAL A 152 -1.85 -7.33 3.16
C VAL A 152 -2.56 -8.49 3.86
N ILE A 153 -3.79 -8.28 4.31
CA ILE A 153 -4.54 -9.22 5.17
C ILE A 153 -5.61 -9.96 4.39
N GLU A 154 -6.40 -9.22 3.60
CA GLU A 154 -7.52 -9.74 2.82
C GLU A 154 -7.19 -9.79 1.33
N CYS A 155 -6.85 -10.98 0.81
CA CYS A 155 -6.44 -11.16 -0.59
C CYS A 155 -7.50 -10.69 -1.60
N ASP A 156 -8.79 -10.85 -1.27
CA ASP A 156 -9.89 -10.46 -2.14
C ASP A 156 -10.26 -8.98 -2.06
N HIS A 157 -9.76 -8.24 -1.07
CA HIS A 157 -10.14 -6.83 -0.90
C HIS A 157 -9.77 -5.97 -2.12
N ARG A 158 -8.57 -6.16 -2.66
CA ARG A 158 -8.15 -5.47 -3.90
C ARG A 158 -9.07 -5.80 -5.08
N LYS A 159 -9.45 -7.06 -5.23
CA LYS A 159 -10.38 -7.50 -6.29
C LYS A 159 -11.76 -6.87 -6.10
N ASN A 160 -12.25 -6.80 -4.86
CA ASN A 160 -13.53 -6.18 -4.55
C ASN A 160 -13.53 -4.69 -4.90
N ILE A 161 -12.45 -3.94 -4.55
CA ILE A 161 -12.31 -2.53 -4.94
C ILE A 161 -12.25 -2.37 -6.46
N LEU A 162 -11.44 -3.16 -7.16
CA LEU A 162 -11.34 -3.08 -8.62
C LEU A 162 -12.68 -3.36 -9.31
N ASN A 163 -13.44 -4.34 -8.84
CA ASN A 163 -14.76 -4.63 -9.36
C ASN A 163 -15.75 -3.51 -9.02
N TYR A 164 -15.74 -2.99 -7.81
CA TYR A 164 -16.56 -1.85 -7.42
C TYR A 164 -16.30 -0.63 -8.31
N GLU A 165 -15.04 -0.26 -8.52
CA GLU A 165 -14.65 0.86 -9.39
C GLU A 165 -15.00 0.62 -10.87
N LYS A 166 -14.85 -0.63 -11.35
CA LYS A 166 -15.28 -1.04 -12.70
C LYS A 166 -16.77 -0.77 -12.89
N TYR A 167 -17.61 -1.31 -12.01
CA TYR A 167 -19.07 -1.16 -12.14
C TYR A 167 -19.53 0.28 -11.87
N LYS A 168 -18.88 1.01 -10.98
CA LYS A 168 -19.11 2.45 -10.79
C LYS A 168 -18.83 3.24 -12.06
N THR A 169 -17.73 2.95 -12.74
CA THR A 169 -17.36 3.60 -14.02
C THR A 169 -18.32 3.22 -15.13
N GLU A 170 -18.68 1.94 -15.22
CA GLU A 170 -19.65 1.44 -16.21
C GLU A 170 -21.02 2.06 -16.02
N ARG A 171 -21.50 2.16 -14.78
CA ARG A 171 -22.75 2.86 -14.44
C ARG A 171 -22.78 4.29 -14.99
N ILE A 172 -21.75 5.09 -14.73
CA ILE A 172 -21.68 6.48 -15.23
C ILE A 172 -21.62 6.50 -16.76
N ARG A 173 -20.90 5.57 -17.39
CA ARG A 173 -20.84 5.46 -18.85
C ARG A 173 -22.21 5.17 -19.46
N ILE A 174 -23.00 4.29 -18.86
CA ILE A 174 -24.36 3.95 -19.31
C ILE A 174 -25.25 5.19 -19.17
N LEU A 175 -25.26 5.83 -18.00
CA LEU A 175 -26.05 7.05 -17.75
C LEU A 175 -25.74 8.15 -18.78
N LYS A 176 -24.47 8.39 -19.09
CA LYS A 176 -24.04 9.43 -20.04
C LYS A 176 -24.35 9.10 -21.50
N LYS A 177 -24.04 7.86 -21.92
CA LYS A 177 -24.12 7.49 -23.33
C LYS A 177 -25.56 7.30 -23.80
N TRP A 178 -26.40 6.71 -22.97
CA TRP A 178 -27.72 6.27 -23.38
C TRP A 178 -28.83 7.21 -22.92
N LYS A 179 -28.53 8.19 -22.07
CA LYS A 179 -29.53 9.02 -21.36
C LYS A 179 -30.66 8.16 -20.74
N VAL A 180 -30.36 6.90 -20.49
CA VAL A 180 -31.32 5.90 -20.01
C VAL A 180 -31.30 5.93 -18.50
N GLN A 181 -32.39 6.40 -17.93
CA GLN A 181 -32.60 6.39 -16.47
C GLN A 181 -33.18 5.05 -15.99
N ASN A 182 -33.75 4.26 -16.87
CA ASN A 182 -34.33 2.96 -16.56
C ASN A 182 -33.92 1.91 -17.60
N GLY A 183 -33.45 0.75 -17.14
CA GLY A 183 -33.08 -0.36 -18.02
C GLY A 183 -32.46 -1.51 -17.22
N GLU A 184 -32.79 -2.72 -17.60
CA GLU A 184 -32.33 -3.96 -16.95
C GLU A 184 -30.80 -4.03 -16.85
N TRP A 185 -30.09 -3.53 -17.87
CA TRP A 185 -28.64 -3.52 -17.86
C TRP A 185 -28.07 -2.60 -16.76
N LEU A 186 -28.67 -1.40 -16.59
CA LEU A 186 -28.26 -0.48 -15.54
C LEU A 186 -28.55 -1.07 -14.14
N ASP A 187 -29.70 -1.71 -13.98
CA ASP A 187 -30.08 -2.39 -12.74
C ASP A 187 -29.10 -3.54 -12.41
N ALA A 188 -28.68 -4.33 -13.41
CA ALA A 188 -27.70 -5.39 -13.25
C ALA A 188 -26.31 -4.86 -12.85
N VAL A 189 -25.87 -3.74 -13.46
CA VAL A 189 -24.60 -3.08 -13.11
C VAL A 189 -24.66 -2.52 -11.70
N GLU A 190 -25.75 -1.86 -11.30
CA GLU A 190 -25.95 -1.35 -9.95
C GLU A 190 -25.98 -2.47 -8.91
N LYS A 191 -26.65 -3.60 -9.19
CA LYS A 191 -26.64 -4.77 -8.30
C LYS A 191 -25.21 -5.29 -8.05
N LYS A 192 -24.36 -5.39 -9.08
CA LYS A 192 -22.95 -5.75 -8.91
C LYS A 192 -22.18 -4.72 -8.13
N MET A 193 -22.41 -3.44 -8.40
CA MET A 193 -21.78 -2.34 -7.66
C MET A 193 -22.16 -2.37 -6.18
N VAL A 194 -23.41 -2.64 -5.82
CA VAL A 194 -23.90 -2.78 -4.44
C VAL A 194 -23.17 -3.93 -3.75
N SER A 195 -23.16 -5.11 -4.36
CA SER A 195 -22.53 -6.30 -3.79
C SER A 195 -21.05 -6.06 -3.46
N TYR A 196 -20.25 -5.57 -4.42
CA TYR A 196 -18.84 -5.28 -4.18
C TYR A 196 -18.61 -4.10 -3.22
N GLY A 197 -19.49 -3.09 -3.26
CA GLY A 197 -19.44 -1.96 -2.34
C GLY A 197 -19.63 -2.37 -0.89
N LEU A 198 -20.56 -3.25 -0.61
CA LEU A 198 -20.80 -3.80 0.73
C LEU A 198 -19.60 -4.63 1.21
N MET A 199 -19.03 -5.49 0.35
CA MET A 199 -17.81 -6.25 0.68
C MET A 199 -16.64 -5.32 1.05
N VAL A 200 -16.47 -4.22 0.31
CA VAL A 200 -15.43 -3.23 0.62
C VAL A 200 -15.68 -2.55 1.97
N CYS A 201 -16.92 -2.12 2.25
CA CYS A 201 -17.28 -1.50 3.53
C CYS A 201 -17.13 -2.47 4.70
N ASP A 202 -17.50 -3.73 4.52
CA ASP A 202 -17.40 -4.76 5.57
C ASP A 202 -15.94 -5.04 5.91
N ASN A 203 -15.08 -5.24 4.92
CA ASN A 203 -13.65 -5.43 5.12
C ASN A 203 -13.01 -4.24 5.84
N ARG A 204 -13.35 -3.00 5.46
CA ARG A 204 -12.85 -1.79 6.14
C ARG A 204 -13.29 -1.73 7.60
N ARG A 205 -14.55 -2.05 7.88
CA ARG A 205 -15.13 -2.07 9.23
C ARG A 205 -14.45 -3.11 10.13
N ASN A 206 -14.35 -4.34 9.64
CA ASN A 206 -13.73 -5.44 10.37
C ASN A 206 -12.26 -5.15 10.67
N PHE A 207 -11.53 -4.63 9.68
CA PHE A 207 -10.14 -4.24 9.88
C PHE A 207 -9.99 -3.10 10.89
N LEU A 208 -10.83 -2.05 10.82
CA LEU A 208 -10.76 -0.94 11.78
C LEU A 208 -11.06 -1.36 13.21
N LYS A 209 -11.95 -2.32 13.41
CA LYS A 209 -12.19 -2.90 14.73
C LYS A 209 -10.89 -3.48 15.29
N GLN A 210 -10.21 -4.34 14.52
CA GLN A 210 -8.95 -4.95 14.91
C GLN A 210 -7.82 -3.90 15.12
N LEU A 211 -7.78 -2.89 14.28
CA LEU A 211 -6.80 -1.81 14.39
C LEU A 211 -7.00 -1.01 15.69
N ASN A 212 -8.25 -0.67 16.04
CA ASN A 212 -8.57 0.02 17.28
C ASN A 212 -8.23 -0.81 18.52
N ASP A 213 -8.53 -2.13 18.51
CA ASP A 213 -8.22 -3.03 19.61
C ASP A 213 -6.70 -3.08 19.88
N ASN A 214 -5.88 -3.03 18.82
CA ASN A 214 -4.42 -3.02 18.95
C ASN A 214 -3.87 -1.63 19.32
N LEU A 215 -4.52 -0.52 18.91
CA LEU A 215 -4.13 0.84 19.33
C LEU A 215 -4.17 1.02 20.85
N GLU A 216 -5.10 0.36 21.54
CA GLU A 216 -5.21 0.43 23.00
C GLU A 216 -4.03 -0.23 23.73
N ILE A 217 -3.30 -1.09 23.04
CA ILE A 217 -2.17 -1.87 23.59
C ILE A 217 -0.82 -1.20 23.25
N VAL A 218 -0.79 -0.32 22.25
CA VAL A 218 0.42 0.43 21.87
C VAL A 218 0.67 1.50 22.94
N ASP A 219 1.80 1.50 23.51
CA ASP A 219 2.35 2.22 24.65
C ASP A 219 1.44 3.31 25.30
N LYS A 220 1.19 3.18 26.61
CA LYS A 220 0.41 4.12 27.44
C LYS A 220 1.01 5.55 27.52
N LYS A 221 2.23 5.74 27.05
CA LYS A 221 2.88 7.06 26.97
C LYS A 221 2.29 7.96 25.91
N PHE A 222 1.58 7.39 24.93
CA PHE A 222 0.98 8.16 23.85
C PHE A 222 -0.50 8.45 24.10
N PRO A 223 -1.03 9.55 23.54
CA PRO A 223 -2.45 9.84 23.60
C PRO A 223 -3.29 8.71 22.97
N SER A 224 -4.41 8.39 23.58
CA SER A 224 -5.31 7.34 23.09
C SER A 224 -6.21 7.88 22.00
N PHE A 225 -6.20 7.21 20.84
CA PHE A 225 -6.99 7.59 19.66
C PHE A 225 -8.02 6.51 19.33
N LYS A 226 -9.07 6.93 18.62
CA LYS A 226 -10.06 6.05 18.00
C LYS A 226 -10.20 6.39 16.53
N ILE A 227 -10.17 5.35 15.70
CA ILE A 227 -10.33 5.45 14.25
C ILE A 227 -11.75 4.98 13.91
N TYR A 228 -12.46 5.70 13.06
CA TYR A 228 -13.79 5.31 12.60
C TYR A 228 -14.03 5.74 11.16
N LEU A 229 -14.97 5.04 10.49
CA LEU A 229 -15.43 5.38 9.15
C LEU A 229 -16.54 6.43 9.24
N LYS A 230 -16.41 7.45 8.40
CA LYS A 230 -17.41 8.52 8.25
C LYS A 230 -18.00 8.43 6.84
N GLY A 231 -19.21 7.91 6.74
CA GLY A 231 -19.96 7.77 5.51
C GLY A 231 -21.38 7.32 5.82
N GLU A 232 -22.35 7.69 4.99
CA GLU A 232 -23.76 7.31 5.21
C GLU A 232 -23.92 5.79 5.20
N LEU A 233 -23.31 5.12 4.22
CA LEU A 233 -23.35 3.66 4.10
C LEU A 233 -22.70 2.97 5.32
N ASP A 234 -21.56 3.51 5.78
CA ASP A 234 -20.83 2.97 6.94
C ASP A 234 -21.67 3.13 8.23
N GLN A 235 -22.34 4.26 8.40
CA GLN A 235 -23.21 4.53 9.55
C GLN A 235 -24.45 3.62 9.55
N LEU A 236 -25.02 3.32 8.38
CA LEU A 236 -26.11 2.37 8.25
C LEU A 236 -25.68 0.96 8.64
N LEU A 237 -24.51 0.52 8.16
CA LEU A 237 -23.95 -0.81 8.47
C LEU A 237 -23.60 -1.00 9.95
N LEU A 238 -23.42 0.07 10.73
CA LEU A 238 -23.27 -0.01 12.19
C LEU A 238 -24.58 -0.26 12.92
N LYS A 239 -25.73 0.14 12.32
CA LYS A 239 -27.03 0.18 13.00
C LYS A 239 -28.04 -0.84 12.47
N LYS A 240 -27.83 -1.36 11.28
CA LYS A 240 -28.81 -2.18 10.55
C LYS A 240 -28.17 -3.44 9.98
N PRO A 241 -28.96 -4.52 9.82
CA PRO A 241 -28.51 -5.73 9.15
C PRO A 241 -28.05 -5.45 7.70
N ALA A 242 -27.05 -6.21 7.22
CA ALA A 242 -26.48 -6.02 5.90
C ALA A 242 -27.51 -6.11 4.75
N VAL A 243 -28.48 -7.03 4.85
CA VAL A 243 -29.56 -7.20 3.85
C VAL A 243 -30.38 -5.91 3.71
N TYR A 244 -30.75 -5.30 4.82
CA TYR A 244 -31.49 -4.02 4.80
C TYR A 244 -30.65 -2.88 4.20
N VAL A 245 -29.36 -2.85 4.49
CA VAL A 245 -28.45 -1.83 3.93
C VAL A 245 -28.25 -2.07 2.43
N GLU A 246 -28.23 -3.32 1.95
CA GLU A 246 -28.19 -3.65 0.53
C GLU A 246 -29.39 -3.05 -0.24
N GLU A 247 -30.60 -3.21 0.30
CA GLU A 247 -31.82 -2.64 -0.28
C GLU A 247 -31.78 -1.11 -0.33
N ILE A 248 -31.34 -0.46 0.77
CA ILE A 248 -31.18 1.00 0.82
C ILE A 248 -30.13 1.43 -0.21
N PHE A 249 -29.01 0.76 -0.31
CA PHE A 249 -27.95 1.11 -1.24
C PHE A 249 -28.46 1.03 -2.69
N ALA A 250 -29.11 -0.07 -3.06
CA ALA A 250 -29.70 -0.25 -4.38
C ALA A 250 -30.75 0.82 -4.70
N SER A 251 -31.68 1.07 -3.78
CA SER A 251 -32.74 2.07 -3.98
C SER A 251 -32.17 3.50 -4.06
N THR A 252 -31.12 3.81 -3.30
CA THR A 252 -30.46 5.11 -3.33
C THR A 252 -29.71 5.34 -4.65
N LEU A 253 -29.02 4.32 -5.18
CA LEU A 253 -28.41 4.42 -6.51
C LEU A 253 -29.45 4.70 -7.59
N LYS A 254 -30.59 4.01 -7.53
CA LYS A 254 -31.69 4.19 -8.48
C LYS A 254 -32.27 5.62 -8.40
N LYS A 255 -32.52 6.13 -7.20
CA LYS A 255 -33.00 7.50 -6.96
C LYS A 255 -32.00 8.56 -7.44
N ASN A 256 -30.71 8.30 -7.33
CA ASN A 256 -29.66 9.26 -7.69
C ASN A 256 -29.24 9.22 -9.17
N ARG A 257 -29.87 8.42 -10.03
CA ARG A 257 -29.49 8.29 -11.44
C ARG A 257 -29.42 9.62 -12.18
N GLU A 258 -30.45 10.45 -12.04
CA GLU A 258 -30.50 11.78 -12.67
C GLU A 258 -29.40 12.71 -12.14
N LYS A 259 -29.26 12.82 -10.82
CA LYS A 259 -28.20 13.61 -10.18
C LYS A 259 -26.81 13.15 -10.59
N ASP A 260 -26.59 11.83 -10.66
CA ASP A 260 -25.30 11.24 -11.02
C ASP A 260 -25.01 11.41 -12.53
N PHE A 261 -26.03 11.40 -13.38
CA PHE A 261 -25.92 11.78 -14.78
C PHE A 261 -25.45 13.23 -14.94
N LEU A 262 -26.10 14.16 -14.25
CA LEU A 262 -25.77 15.60 -14.32
C LEU A 262 -24.35 15.88 -13.79
N THR A 263 -23.96 15.28 -12.66
CA THR A 263 -22.65 15.49 -12.05
C THR A 263 -21.52 14.66 -12.70
N GLY A 264 -21.88 13.65 -13.49
CA GLY A 264 -20.93 12.69 -14.04
C GLY A 264 -20.21 11.82 -12.99
N ARG A 265 -20.75 11.74 -11.77
CA ARG A 265 -20.14 11.02 -10.65
C ARG A 265 -21.20 10.25 -9.87
N THR A 266 -20.82 9.09 -9.33
CA THR A 266 -21.65 8.37 -8.37
C THR A 266 -21.48 8.99 -6.97
N ASN A 267 -22.57 9.54 -6.44
CA ASN A 267 -22.55 10.34 -5.22
C ASN A 267 -22.86 9.56 -3.95
N TYR A 268 -23.11 8.26 -4.04
CA TYR A 268 -23.39 7.38 -2.90
C TYR A 268 -22.64 6.06 -3.02
N GLY A 269 -22.15 5.50 -1.90
CA GLY A 269 -21.50 4.20 -1.84
C GLY A 269 -20.13 4.22 -1.15
N ALA A 270 -19.39 3.10 -1.26
CA ALA A 270 -18.10 2.87 -0.60
C ALA A 270 -17.01 3.89 -0.98
N ASN A 271 -17.13 4.57 -2.12
CA ASN A 271 -16.24 5.66 -2.54
C ASN A 271 -16.48 6.98 -1.77
N LYS A 272 -17.50 7.06 -0.96
CA LYS A 272 -17.83 8.25 -0.12
C LYS A 272 -17.43 8.09 1.34
N THR A 273 -16.97 6.92 1.73
CA THR A 273 -16.36 6.68 3.05
C THR A 273 -15.17 7.61 3.26
N ASP A 274 -15.07 8.21 4.44
CA ASP A 274 -13.88 8.87 4.93
C ASP A 274 -13.39 8.19 6.21
N ILE A 275 -12.10 8.37 6.51
CA ILE A 275 -11.48 7.85 7.73
C ILE A 275 -11.22 9.04 8.63
N ASN A 276 -11.78 8.98 9.83
CA ASN A 276 -11.54 9.99 10.84
C ASN A 276 -10.86 9.38 12.06
N VAL A 277 -9.94 10.13 12.64
CA VAL A 277 -9.20 9.77 13.85
C VAL A 277 -9.43 10.83 14.90
N VAL A 278 -9.83 10.41 16.08
CA VAL A 278 -10.18 11.31 17.19
C VAL A 278 -9.43 10.91 18.43
N GLU A 279 -8.88 11.87 19.12
CA GLU A 279 -8.32 11.67 20.46
C GLU A 279 -9.44 11.42 21.48
N LYS A 280 -9.33 10.34 22.25
CA LYS A 280 -10.41 9.91 23.18
C LYS A 280 -10.69 10.91 24.29
N LYS A 281 -9.66 11.66 24.78
CA LYS A 281 -9.82 12.63 25.87
C LYS A 281 -10.45 13.94 25.42
N SER A 282 -9.85 14.56 24.39
CA SER A 282 -10.25 15.89 23.94
C SER A 282 -11.37 15.87 22.90
N LEU A 283 -11.67 14.71 22.33
CA LEU A 283 -12.60 14.52 21.19
C LEU A 283 -12.20 15.33 19.95
N LYS A 284 -10.96 15.80 19.87
CA LYS A 284 -10.44 16.54 18.71
C LYS A 284 -10.08 15.60 17.56
N GLU A 285 -10.41 16.00 16.35
CA GLU A 285 -10.07 15.28 15.14
C GLU A 285 -8.58 15.43 14.80
N ALA A 286 -7.92 14.37 14.30
CA ALA A 286 -6.50 14.37 13.97
C ALA A 286 -6.09 15.51 13.02
N LYS A 287 -6.96 15.92 12.10
CA LYS A 287 -6.68 17.02 11.17
C LYS A 287 -6.47 18.38 11.85
N THR A 288 -6.91 18.55 13.11
CA THR A 288 -6.77 19.80 13.87
C THR A 288 -5.51 19.85 14.72
N PHE A 289 -4.76 18.74 14.77
CA PHE A 289 -3.52 18.68 15.52
C PHE A 289 -2.33 19.28 14.73
N SER A 290 -1.24 19.58 15.43
CA SER A 290 0.01 20.01 14.78
C SER A 290 0.55 18.92 13.88
N THR A 291 1.39 19.30 12.91
CA THR A 291 1.99 18.34 11.95
C THR A 291 2.79 17.23 12.66
N GLY A 292 3.51 17.57 13.76
CA GLY A 292 4.20 16.57 14.58
C GLY A 292 3.25 15.58 15.22
N GLN A 293 2.16 16.04 15.83
CA GLN A 293 1.14 15.17 16.43
C GLN A 293 0.45 14.29 15.38
N GLN A 294 0.17 14.83 14.17
CA GLN A 294 -0.41 14.04 13.08
C GLN A 294 0.51 12.90 12.66
N LYS A 295 1.81 13.14 12.58
CA LYS A 295 2.82 12.10 12.32
C LYS A 295 2.82 11.03 13.41
N THR A 296 2.79 11.44 14.67
CA THR A 296 2.66 10.51 15.81
C THR A 296 1.43 9.61 15.66
N ILE A 297 0.27 10.19 15.34
CA ILE A 297 -0.96 9.42 15.12
C ILE A 297 -0.80 8.40 13.98
N LEU A 298 -0.23 8.83 12.85
CA LEU A 298 0.04 7.94 11.70
C LEU A 298 0.91 6.76 12.13
N PHE A 299 1.99 7.02 12.85
CA PHE A 299 2.91 5.96 13.30
C PHE A 299 2.27 5.01 14.31
N LEU A 300 1.42 5.53 15.20
CA LEU A 300 0.63 4.67 16.10
C LEU A 300 -0.33 3.76 15.31
N MET A 301 -0.92 4.25 14.23
CA MET A 301 -1.73 3.42 13.34
C MET A 301 -0.87 2.33 12.66
N ILE A 302 0.33 2.66 12.23
CA ILE A 302 1.27 1.70 11.64
C ILE A 302 1.72 0.66 12.67
N LEU A 303 2.08 1.08 13.87
CA LEU A 303 2.42 0.16 14.96
C LEU A 303 1.27 -0.76 15.34
N SER A 304 0.04 -0.23 15.39
CA SER A 304 -1.16 -1.02 15.59
C SER A 304 -1.35 -2.07 14.48
N PHE A 305 -1.09 -1.70 13.24
CA PHE A 305 -1.12 -2.61 12.11
C PHE A 305 -0.03 -3.70 12.21
N ILE A 306 1.20 -3.32 12.58
CA ILE A 306 2.29 -4.26 12.83
C ILE A 306 1.87 -5.27 13.90
N LYS A 307 1.31 -4.79 15.00
CA LYS A 307 0.79 -5.64 16.09
C LYS A 307 -0.34 -6.57 15.66
N TYR A 308 -1.19 -6.11 14.73
CA TYR A 308 -2.20 -6.97 14.13
C TYR A 308 -1.57 -8.10 13.32
N LEU A 309 -0.51 -7.81 12.55
CA LEU A 309 0.20 -8.81 11.75
C LEU A 309 0.88 -9.89 12.61
N GLU A 310 1.28 -9.60 13.84
CA GLU A 310 1.81 -10.61 14.78
C GLU A 310 0.79 -11.73 15.04
N LYS A 311 -0.49 -11.39 15.06
CA LYS A 311 -1.60 -12.32 15.29
C LYS A 311 -2.10 -13.02 14.02
N ALA A 312 -1.60 -12.62 12.84
CA ALA A 312 -2.00 -13.13 11.53
C ALA A 312 -0.90 -14.00 10.90
N PRO A 313 -0.72 -15.25 11.30
CA PRO A 313 0.49 -16.05 11.16
C PRO A 313 0.86 -16.47 9.73
N TYR A 314 0.04 -16.21 8.72
CA TYR A 314 0.19 -16.84 7.41
C TYR A 314 0.49 -15.88 6.26
N LYS A 315 0.78 -14.61 6.51
CA LYS A 315 0.94 -13.65 5.41
C LYS A 315 2.36 -13.13 5.33
N LYS A 316 3.05 -13.61 4.30
CA LYS A 316 4.37 -13.14 3.89
C LYS A 316 4.28 -11.66 3.56
N THR A 317 5.01 -10.82 4.27
CA THR A 317 5.01 -9.37 4.07
C THR A 317 6.43 -8.84 4.07
N ILE A 318 6.70 -7.87 3.19
CA ILE A 318 7.93 -7.06 3.19
C ILE A 318 7.51 -5.61 3.38
N PHE A 319 8.15 -4.92 4.31
CA PHE A 319 7.94 -3.50 4.57
C PHE A 319 8.95 -2.65 3.78
N LEU A 320 8.45 -1.58 3.18
CA LEU A 320 9.26 -0.56 2.52
C LEU A 320 9.00 0.78 3.22
N LEU A 321 10.02 1.36 3.83
CA LEU A 321 9.94 2.60 4.59
C LEU A 321 10.80 3.66 3.91
N ASP A 322 10.17 4.51 3.09
CA ASP A 322 10.88 5.51 2.29
C ASP A 322 10.99 6.83 3.05
N ASP A 323 12.20 7.21 3.45
CA ASP A 323 12.58 8.49 4.09
C ASP A 323 11.66 8.92 5.25
N ILE A 324 11.13 7.96 6.00
CA ILE A 324 10.16 8.25 7.06
C ILE A 324 10.83 8.68 8.37
N PHE A 325 12.08 8.28 8.58
CA PHE A 325 12.81 8.53 9.83
C PHE A 325 13.21 9.99 10.00
N SER A 326 13.38 10.73 8.90
CA SER A 326 13.63 12.18 8.90
C SER A 326 12.57 13.00 9.65
N TYR A 327 11.42 12.38 9.93
CA TYR A 327 10.25 13.04 10.54
C TYR A 327 9.92 12.55 11.95
N LEU A 328 10.71 11.63 12.50
CA LEU A 328 10.49 10.99 13.79
C LEU A 328 11.60 11.34 14.77
N ASP A 329 11.25 11.37 16.05
CA ASP A 329 12.26 11.36 17.13
C ASP A 329 12.88 9.96 17.31
N ASN A 330 14.07 9.91 17.91
CA ASN A 330 14.82 8.67 18.09
C ASN A 330 14.06 7.60 18.90
N ASN A 331 13.25 8.00 19.88
CA ASN A 331 12.48 7.06 20.71
C ASN A 331 11.43 6.35 19.86
N PHE A 332 10.78 7.09 18.94
CA PHE A 332 9.80 6.52 18.02
C PHE A 332 10.47 5.61 16.99
N ILE A 333 11.61 6.02 16.45
CA ILE A 333 12.39 5.19 15.53
C ILE A 333 12.72 3.85 16.17
N ASN A 334 13.25 3.88 17.39
CA ASN A 334 13.62 2.69 18.13
C ASN A 334 12.43 1.77 18.36
N LEU A 335 11.28 2.32 18.78
CA LEU A 335 10.06 1.54 18.97
C LEU A 335 9.58 0.85 17.67
N VAL A 336 9.60 1.57 16.54
CA VAL A 336 9.21 1.01 15.24
C VAL A 336 10.17 -0.11 14.84
N LEU A 337 11.47 0.10 14.96
CA LEU A 337 12.48 -0.89 14.60
C LEU A 337 12.41 -2.13 15.50
N GLU A 338 12.21 -1.96 16.80
CA GLU A 338 12.02 -3.05 17.74
C GLU A 338 10.83 -3.91 17.33
N LYS A 339 9.67 -3.30 17.08
CA LYS A 339 8.46 -4.02 16.67
C LYS A 339 8.62 -4.72 15.32
N LEU A 340 9.23 -4.07 14.35
CA LEU A 340 9.53 -4.70 13.05
C LEU A 340 10.49 -5.88 13.18
N ASN A 341 11.48 -5.79 14.06
CA ASN A 341 12.43 -6.87 14.34
C ASN A 341 11.74 -8.05 15.05
N GLU A 342 10.86 -7.78 16.02
CA GLU A 342 10.05 -8.81 16.70
C GLU A 342 9.19 -9.60 15.71
N LEU A 343 8.59 -8.93 14.72
CA LEU A 343 7.81 -9.58 13.64
C LEU A 343 8.64 -10.49 12.73
N LYS A 344 9.96 -10.33 12.74
CA LYS A 344 10.87 -11.04 11.82
C LYS A 344 10.51 -10.88 10.34
N VAL A 345 9.84 -9.81 9.96
CA VAL A 345 9.56 -9.47 8.57
C VAL A 345 10.70 -8.68 7.97
N GLN A 346 11.00 -8.92 6.70
CA GLN A 346 12.02 -8.12 6.04
C GLN A 346 11.54 -6.68 5.86
N THR A 347 12.39 -5.72 6.27
CA THR A 347 12.10 -4.30 6.21
C THR A 347 13.22 -3.57 5.47
N TRP A 348 12.86 -2.87 4.41
CA TRP A 348 13.75 -2.03 3.63
C TRP A 348 13.49 -0.57 3.96
N MET A 349 14.55 0.15 4.30
CA MET A 349 14.49 1.54 4.78
C MET A 349 15.40 2.41 3.94
N THR A 350 15.03 3.65 3.73
CA THR A 350 15.90 4.66 3.13
C THR A 350 16.13 5.82 4.07
N ASP A 351 17.34 6.39 4.03
CA ASP A 351 17.72 7.60 4.75
C ASP A 351 18.85 8.35 4.03
N VAL A 352 19.07 9.60 4.37
CA VAL A 352 20.16 10.39 3.78
C VAL A 352 21.50 9.97 4.37
N LYS A 353 21.63 9.92 5.67
CA LYS A 353 22.89 9.63 6.38
C LYS A 353 22.88 8.30 7.13
N GLY A 354 21.74 7.92 7.69
CA GLY A 354 21.61 6.73 8.53
C GLY A 354 22.34 6.83 9.86
N ASP A 355 22.59 8.06 10.36
CA ASP A 355 23.40 8.31 11.55
C ASP A 355 22.69 7.85 12.84
N TRP A 356 21.36 7.88 12.87
CA TRP A 356 20.56 7.42 14.00
C TRP A 356 20.78 5.95 14.38
N ILE A 357 21.25 5.11 13.44
CA ILE A 357 21.63 3.70 13.72
C ILE A 357 22.96 3.61 14.48
N PHE A 358 23.81 4.64 14.39
CA PHE A 358 25.14 4.58 15.01
C PHE A 358 25.11 4.82 16.51
N GLU A 359 24.06 5.44 17.03
CA GLU A 359 23.92 5.76 18.46
C GLU A 359 23.64 4.49 19.27
N ASP A 360 22.97 3.48 18.68
CA ASP A 360 22.70 2.19 19.34
C ASP A 360 23.44 1.03 18.68
N LYS A 361 24.42 0.46 19.40
CA LYS A 361 25.22 -0.67 18.90
C LYS A 361 24.40 -1.94 18.60
N SER A 362 23.21 -2.09 19.21
CA SER A 362 22.34 -3.25 19.04
C SER A 362 21.83 -3.35 17.59
N TYR A 363 21.52 -2.23 16.94
CA TYR A 363 21.04 -2.21 15.55
C TYR A 363 22.13 -2.53 14.52
N LYS A 364 23.40 -2.28 14.85
CA LYS A 364 24.54 -2.58 13.97
C LYS A 364 24.61 -4.06 13.58
N ALA A 365 24.25 -4.94 14.51
CA ALA A 365 24.28 -6.39 14.30
C ALA A 365 23.13 -6.89 13.41
N ILE A 366 21.99 -6.22 13.40
CA ILE A 366 20.75 -6.71 12.76
C ILE A 366 20.41 -6.00 11.44
N ILE A 367 21.08 -4.89 11.09
CA ILE A 367 20.81 -4.11 9.89
C ILE A 367 21.93 -4.26 8.85
N ASP A 368 21.58 -4.60 7.61
CA ASP A 368 22.45 -4.46 6.44
C ASP A 368 22.45 -3.00 5.99
N LYS A 369 23.62 -2.34 6.06
CA LYS A 369 23.80 -0.96 5.62
C LYS A 369 24.40 -0.92 4.23
N ILE A 370 23.71 -0.30 3.32
CA ILE A 370 24.10 -0.19 1.92
C ILE A 370 24.23 1.28 1.54
N ASN A 371 25.47 1.72 1.29
CA ASN A 371 25.70 3.03 0.68
C ASN A 371 25.43 2.92 -0.82
N ILE A 372 24.35 3.55 -1.30
CA ILE A 372 23.96 3.47 -2.70
C ILE A 372 24.92 4.25 -3.64
N ASP A 373 25.73 5.16 -3.09
CA ASP A 373 26.71 5.93 -3.84
C ASP A 373 28.00 5.13 -4.09
N ASP A 374 28.18 4.00 -3.39
CA ASP A 374 29.35 3.14 -3.54
C ASP A 374 29.37 2.48 -4.93
N LYS A 375 30.47 2.71 -5.66
CA LYS A 375 30.68 2.18 -7.02
C LYS A 375 30.66 0.64 -7.10
N ARG A 376 30.86 -0.07 -5.99
CA ARG A 376 30.84 -1.55 -5.93
C ARG A 376 29.47 -2.11 -6.32
N PHE A 377 28.39 -1.36 -6.14
CA PHE A 377 27.03 -1.78 -6.50
C PHE A 377 26.61 -1.33 -7.88
N LYS A 378 27.41 -0.47 -8.53
CA LYS A 378 27.18 0.10 -9.87
C LYS A 378 28.25 -0.47 -10.81
N VAL A 379 27.85 -1.21 -11.82
CA VAL A 379 28.75 -1.55 -12.94
C VAL A 379 28.54 -0.48 -14.01
N ASN A 380 29.67 0.08 -14.50
CA ASN A 380 29.69 1.10 -15.57
C ASN A 380 29.15 0.54 -16.89
#